data_ecd351dfe976d4ccbfa998126625dc22
#
_entry.id   ecd351dfe976d4ccbfa998126625dc22
#
_cell.length_a   1.000
_cell.length_b   1.000
_cell.length_c   1.000
_cell.angle_alpha   90.00
_cell.angle_beta   90.00
_cell.angle_gamma   90.00
#
_symmetry.space_group_name_H-M   'P 1'
#
loop_
_entity.id
_entity.type
_entity.pdbx_description
1 polymer ?
#
loop_
_entity_poly.entity_id
_entity_poly.type
_entity_poly.pdbx_seq_one_letter_code
_entity_poly.pdbx_strand_id
1 'polypeptide(L)' 'MSKRIVVLGAGESGSGAAILAKEKGFEVFVSDCGTITEPYRALLDQNGVQWENGQHTEELVLNAD' A
#
# COMPACT_ATOMS: atom_id res chain seq x y z
N MET A 1 -14.24 9.61 -10.16
CA MET A 1 -13.58 9.73 -8.86
C MET A 1 -12.86 8.44 -8.51
N SER A 2 -11.68 8.56 -7.95
CA SER A 2 -10.90 7.39 -7.56
C SER A 2 -11.42 6.84 -6.24
N LYS A 3 -11.49 5.52 -6.16
CA LYS A 3 -11.70 4.86 -4.88
C LYS A 3 -10.36 4.69 -4.19
N ARG A 4 -10.39 4.63 -2.88
CA ARG A 4 -9.18 4.41 -2.08
C ARG A 4 -9.15 2.96 -1.62
N ILE A 5 -8.03 2.31 -1.88
CA ILE A 5 -7.81 0.92 -1.48
C ILE A 5 -6.67 0.88 -0.47
N VAL A 6 -6.89 0.16 0.62
CA VAL A 6 -5.83 -0.09 1.60
C VAL A 6 -5.41 -1.55 1.51
N VAL A 7 -4.10 -1.75 1.38
CA VAL A 7 -3.52 -3.09 1.35
C VAL A 7 -2.84 -3.34 2.69
N LEU A 8 -3.24 -4.39 3.37
CA LEU A 8 -2.64 -4.77 4.65
C LEU A 8 -1.57 -5.82 4.40
N GLY A 9 -0.33 -5.44 4.61
CA GLY A 9 0.82 -6.31 4.34
C GLY A 9 1.44 -6.02 2.99
N ALA A 10 2.77 -5.86 2.98
CA ALA A 10 3.51 -5.42 1.80
C ALA A 10 4.57 -6.43 1.36
N GLY A 11 4.30 -7.72 1.46
CA GLY A 11 5.15 -8.73 0.87
C GLY A 11 4.95 -8.79 -0.64
N GLU A 12 5.37 -9.88 -1.25
CA GLU A 12 5.28 -10.06 -2.69
C GLU A 12 3.85 -9.87 -3.20
N SER A 13 2.88 -10.53 -2.56
CA SER A 13 1.48 -10.44 -2.98
C SER A 13 0.89 -9.06 -2.73
N GLY A 14 1.16 -8.49 -1.55
CA GLY A 14 0.60 -7.19 -1.18
C GLY A 14 1.13 -6.06 -2.04
N SER A 15 2.45 -6.02 -2.27
CA SER A 15 3.03 -4.98 -3.12
C SER A 15 2.57 -5.11 -4.56
N GLY A 16 2.45 -6.35 -5.07
CA GLY A 16 1.93 -6.58 -6.41
C GLY A 16 0.49 -6.11 -6.57
N ALA A 17 -0.35 -6.41 -5.59
CA ALA A 17 -1.74 -5.97 -5.59
C ALA A 17 -1.84 -4.45 -5.54
N ALA A 18 -0.99 -3.81 -4.72
CA ALA A 18 -0.98 -2.35 -4.60
C ALA A 18 -0.60 -1.69 -5.92
N ILE A 19 0.43 -2.20 -6.58
CA ILE A 19 0.87 -1.65 -7.86
C ILE A 19 -0.21 -1.82 -8.93
N LEU A 20 -0.83 -2.99 -8.99
CA LEU A 20 -1.90 -3.25 -9.94
C LEU A 20 -3.08 -2.30 -9.70
N ALA A 21 -3.46 -2.10 -8.45
CA ALA A 21 -4.55 -1.18 -8.13
C ALA A 21 -4.20 0.25 -8.54
N LYS A 22 -2.95 0.65 -8.31
CA LYS A 22 -2.48 1.98 -8.71
C LYS A 22 -2.56 2.16 -10.22
N GLU A 23 -2.17 1.15 -10.99
CA GLU A 23 -2.26 1.18 -12.44
C GLU A 23 -3.70 1.29 -12.94
N LYS A 24 -4.65 0.76 -12.18
CA LYS A 24 -6.07 0.84 -12.50
C LYS A 24 -6.71 2.18 -12.11
N GLY A 25 -5.93 3.09 -11.54
CA GLY A 25 -6.41 4.42 -11.20
C GLY A 25 -6.95 4.57 -9.80
N PHE A 26 -6.75 3.57 -8.94
CA PHE A 26 -7.16 3.69 -7.54
C PHE A 26 -6.13 4.48 -6.75
N GLU A 27 -6.60 5.15 -5.71
CA GLU A 27 -5.72 5.70 -4.69
C GLU A 27 -5.36 4.56 -3.73
N VAL A 28 -4.08 4.30 -3.55
CA VAL A 28 -3.63 3.12 -2.81
C VAL A 28 -2.77 3.52 -1.61
N PHE A 29 -3.03 2.90 -0.48
CA PHE A 29 -2.20 3.02 0.71
C PHE A 29 -1.86 1.63 1.22
N VAL A 30 -0.59 1.37 1.50
CA VAL A 30 -0.12 0.09 2.02
C VAL A 30 0.26 0.26 3.48
N SER A 31 -0.27 -0.61 4.35
CA SER A 31 0.04 -0.59 5.77
C SER A 31 0.56 -1.96 6.18
N ASP A 32 1.71 -1.99 6.85
CA ASP A 32 2.34 -3.23 7.30
C ASP A 32 2.81 -3.05 8.74
N CYS A 33 2.36 -3.92 9.64
CA CYS A 33 2.74 -3.82 11.05
C CYS A 33 4.19 -4.28 11.30
N GLY A 34 4.81 -4.98 10.36
CA GLY A 34 6.21 -5.33 10.40
C GLY A 34 7.05 -4.33 9.62
N THR A 35 8.16 -4.76 9.08
CA THR A 35 9.03 -3.93 8.25
C THR A 35 8.85 -4.27 6.78
N ILE A 36 8.58 -3.27 5.96
CA ILE A 36 8.55 -3.47 4.51
C ILE A 36 10.01 -3.49 4.03
N THR A 37 10.44 -4.66 3.55
CA THR A 37 11.82 -4.85 3.11
C THR A 37 11.98 -4.57 1.63
N GLU A 38 13.25 -4.42 1.20
CA GLU A 38 13.56 -4.38 -0.21
C GLU A 38 13.40 -5.77 -0.84
N PRO A 39 13.01 -5.91 -2.09
CA PRO A 39 12.80 -4.81 -3.06
C PRO A 39 11.40 -4.17 -3.02
N TYR A 40 10.53 -4.59 -2.13
CA TYR A 40 9.13 -4.16 -2.12
C TYR A 40 8.98 -2.68 -1.83
N ARG A 41 9.79 -2.17 -0.91
CA ARG A 41 9.76 -0.74 -0.58
C ARG A 41 10.11 0.11 -1.79
N ALA A 42 11.16 -0.26 -2.50
CA ALA A 42 11.56 0.46 -3.71
C ALA A 42 10.47 0.40 -4.78
N LEU A 43 9.82 -0.76 -4.94
CA LEU A 43 8.75 -0.89 -5.92
C LEU A 43 7.56 0.01 -5.59
N LEU A 44 7.19 0.10 -4.32
CA LEU A 44 6.09 0.97 -3.91
C LEU A 44 6.43 2.44 -4.16
N ASP A 45 7.65 2.85 -3.82
CA ASP A 45 8.10 4.23 -4.04
C ASP A 45 8.14 4.57 -5.52
N GLN A 46 8.66 3.67 -6.35
CA GLN A 46 8.77 3.90 -7.80
C GLN A 46 7.40 4.05 -8.47
N ASN A 47 6.39 3.40 -7.91
CA ASN A 47 5.05 3.46 -8.46
C ASN A 47 4.16 4.51 -7.78
N GLY A 48 4.74 5.33 -6.91
CA GLY A 48 4.01 6.41 -6.26
C GLY A 48 2.98 5.94 -5.24
N VAL A 49 3.19 4.75 -4.66
CA VAL A 49 2.28 4.18 -3.67
C VAL A 49 2.70 4.63 -2.27
N GLN A 50 1.79 5.22 -1.52
CA GLN A 50 2.04 5.59 -0.14
C GLN A 50 1.99 4.35 0.76
N TRP A 51 2.85 4.33 1.76
CA TRP A 51 2.92 3.19 2.66
C TRP A 51 3.39 3.59 4.06
N GLU A 52 3.09 2.73 5.03
CA GLU A 52 3.65 2.82 6.38
C GLU A 52 4.11 1.43 6.82
N ASN A 53 5.08 1.38 7.71
CA ASN A 53 5.48 0.13 8.32
C ASN A 53 5.66 0.28 9.82
N GLY A 54 5.73 -0.86 10.53
CA GLY A 54 5.87 -0.86 11.97
C GLY A 54 4.58 -0.55 12.72
N GLN A 55 3.51 -0.28 12.03
CA GLN A 55 2.22 0.06 12.64
C GLN A 55 1.12 0.04 11.59
N HIS A 56 -0.11 -0.01 12.07
CA HIS A 56 -1.29 0.28 11.27
C HIS A 56 -1.94 1.51 11.85
N THR A 57 -1.87 2.64 11.15
CA THR A 57 -2.54 3.85 11.59
C THR A 57 -4.02 3.70 11.32
N GLU A 58 -4.79 3.54 12.36
CA GLU A 58 -6.22 3.22 12.27
C GLU A 58 -6.98 4.21 11.38
N GLU A 59 -6.73 5.49 11.55
CA GLU A 59 -7.38 6.52 10.77
C GLU A 59 -7.15 6.35 9.27
N LEU A 60 -5.92 6.01 8.88
CA LEU A 60 -5.58 5.82 7.48
C LEU A 60 -6.17 4.53 6.92
N VAL A 61 -6.19 3.47 7.73
CA VAL A 61 -6.72 2.17 7.32
C VAL A 61 -8.24 2.22 7.18
N LEU A 62 -8.92 2.81 8.14
CA LEU A 62 -10.38 2.87 8.14
C LEU A 62 -10.95 3.84 7.13
N ASN A 63 -10.12 4.68 6.54
CA ASN A 63 -10.55 5.65 5.53
C ASN A 63 -10.59 5.05 4.12
N ALA A 64 -10.60 3.74 4.01
CA ALA A 64 -10.72 3.05 2.72
C ALA A 64 -12.17 3.03 2.27
N ASP A 65 -12.35 3.04 0.98
CA ASP A 65 -13.68 2.92 0.35
C ASP A 65 -14.18 1.48 0.35
#